data_6636c4ca227fed99e7cf81820089b35a
#
_entry.id   6636c4ca227fed99e7cf81820089b35a
#
_cell.length_a   1.000
_cell.length_b   1.000
_cell.length_c   1.000
_cell.angle_alpha   90.00
_cell.angle_beta   90.00
_cell.angle_gamma   90.00
#
_symmetry.space_group_name_H-M   'P 1'
#
loop_
_entity.id
_entity.type
_entity.pdbx_description
1 polymer ?
#
loop_
_entity_poly.entity_id
_entity_poly.type
_entity_poly.pdbx_seq_one_letter_code
_entity_poly.pdbx_strand_id
1 'polypeptide(L)'
;DSVLSRGLGDVYKRQITTFIIHARKAISGLDTKRNRSIPPLNYGLVYKMKERYPELKIIINGGIEEISDVKKQLGFVDGVMLGRKIYSDPAFLLQIDKEIYGNDTNLEFSKGLQNYMTYILNLDNKKDVNRAITHLLQIIRKISNTKEIRRELLSNVKDNSINLEHIFDGFKEDLNQKVHLQTR
;
A
#
# COMPACT_ATOMS: atom_id res chain seq x y z
N ASP A 1 29.08 -18.88 -1.14
CA ASP A 1 28.15 -19.18 -0.04
C ASP A 1 27.87 -17.92 0.74
N SER A 2 26.76 -17.36 0.35
CA SER A 2 26.41 -15.98 0.63
C SER A 2 25.70 -15.79 1.97
N VAL A 3 25.55 -14.54 2.34
CA VAL A 3 24.83 -14.00 3.51
C VAL A 3 23.50 -14.72 3.84
N LEU A 4 22.83 -15.32 2.87
CA LEU A 4 21.62 -16.12 3.04
C LEU A 4 21.83 -17.40 3.87
N SER A 5 22.97 -18.09 3.72
CA SER A 5 23.24 -19.32 4.49
C SER A 5 23.56 -19.03 5.95
N ARG A 6 24.16 -17.87 6.26
CA ARG A 6 24.44 -17.46 7.64
C ARG A 6 23.17 -17.04 8.39
N GLY A 7 22.25 -16.32 7.73
CA GLY A 7 20.99 -15.91 8.35
C GLY A 7 20.07 -17.08 8.70
N LEU A 8 20.01 -18.12 7.87
CA LEU A 8 19.17 -19.29 8.10
C LEU A 8 19.75 -20.26 9.13
N GLY A 9 21.08 -20.31 9.31
CA GLY A 9 21.71 -21.08 10.39
C GLY A 9 21.36 -20.53 11.79
N ASP A 10 21.16 -19.23 11.92
CA ASP A 10 20.70 -18.59 13.16
C ASP A 10 19.21 -18.83 13.44
N VAL A 11 18.40 -19.06 12.40
CA VAL A 11 16.97 -19.38 12.51
C VAL A 11 16.74 -20.68 13.27
N TYR A 12 17.52 -21.69 12.98
CA TYR A 12 17.43 -22.99 13.67
C TYR A 12 17.72 -22.91 15.18
N LYS A 13 18.44 -21.88 15.58
CA LYS A 13 18.80 -21.64 17.00
C LYS A 13 17.86 -20.69 17.73
N ARG A 14 17.00 -19.90 17.04
CA ARG A 14 16.35 -18.73 17.65
C ARG A 14 14.84 -18.56 17.44
N GLN A 15 14.11 -19.59 17.07
CA GLN A 15 12.63 -19.54 17.05
C GLN A 15 11.99 -18.52 16.07
N ILE A 16 12.73 -17.95 15.12
CA ILE A 16 12.13 -17.15 14.06
C ILE A 16 11.58 -18.08 13.00
N THR A 17 10.26 -18.06 12.82
CA THR A 17 9.55 -18.93 11.88
C THR A 17 8.97 -18.20 10.69
N THR A 18 8.97 -16.87 10.70
CA THR A 18 8.36 -16.04 9.64
C THR A 18 9.38 -15.09 9.04
N PHE A 19 9.50 -15.10 7.72
CA PHE A 19 10.43 -14.25 6.96
C PHE A 19 9.71 -13.48 5.88
N ILE A 20 9.92 -12.16 5.83
CA ILE A 20 9.50 -11.31 4.71
C ILE A 20 10.71 -11.09 3.82
N ILE A 21 10.65 -11.60 2.58
CA ILE A 21 11.79 -11.58 1.67
C ILE A 21 11.50 -10.66 0.49
N HIS A 22 12.31 -9.61 0.35
CA HIS A 22 12.28 -8.79 -0.86
C HIS A 22 13.01 -9.51 -1.99
N ALA A 23 12.29 -9.83 -3.07
CA ALA A 23 12.76 -10.68 -4.17
C ALA A 23 13.78 -9.98 -5.10
N ARG A 24 14.73 -9.22 -4.53
CA ARG A 24 15.84 -8.57 -5.28
C ARG A 24 17.16 -8.78 -4.56
N LYS A 25 18.24 -8.90 -5.31
CA LYS A 25 19.58 -8.85 -4.73
C LYS A 25 19.90 -7.41 -4.29
N ALA A 26 20.40 -7.25 -3.07
CA ALA A 26 21.00 -6.00 -2.65
C ALA A 26 22.39 -5.85 -3.34
N ILE A 27 22.59 -4.73 -4.03
CA ILE A 27 23.86 -4.40 -4.67
C ILE A 27 24.58 -3.40 -3.77
N SER A 28 25.79 -3.75 -3.33
CA SER A 28 26.64 -2.85 -2.56
C SER A 28 26.97 -1.59 -3.37
N GLY A 29 26.97 -0.43 -2.71
CA GLY A 29 27.20 0.87 -3.38
C GLY A 29 25.95 1.52 -3.99
N LEU A 30 24.83 0.84 -4.07
CA LEU A 30 23.55 1.45 -4.41
C LEU A 30 22.81 1.91 -3.16
N ASP A 31 22.19 3.10 -3.23
CA ASP A 31 21.28 3.56 -2.19
C ASP A 31 20.00 2.69 -2.13
N THR A 32 19.23 2.84 -1.06
CA THR A 32 18.00 2.06 -0.82
C THR A 32 16.96 2.23 -1.93
N LYS A 33 16.86 3.42 -2.54
CA LYS A 33 15.90 3.70 -3.62
C LYS A 33 16.29 2.96 -4.89
N ARG A 34 17.56 2.99 -5.27
CA ARG A 34 18.08 2.30 -6.44
C ARG A 34 18.05 0.78 -6.26
N ASN A 35 18.39 0.26 -5.08
CA ASN A 35 18.29 -1.17 -4.79
C ASN A 35 16.85 -1.72 -4.88
N ARG A 36 15.83 -0.90 -4.73
CA ARG A 36 14.42 -1.30 -4.92
C ARG A 36 13.93 -1.27 -6.36
N SER A 37 14.71 -0.70 -7.28
CA SER A 37 14.26 -0.50 -8.68
C SER A 37 15.21 -1.10 -9.72
N ILE A 38 16.53 -1.01 -9.53
CA ILE A 38 17.52 -1.39 -10.54
C ILE A 38 17.74 -2.91 -10.62
N PRO A 39 18.01 -3.64 -9.51
CA PRO A 39 18.24 -5.08 -9.61
C PRO A 39 16.95 -5.80 -10.08
N PRO A 40 17.06 -6.79 -10.96
CA PRO A 40 15.89 -7.56 -11.41
C PRO A 40 15.26 -8.33 -10.24
N LEU A 41 13.95 -8.55 -10.31
CA LEU A 41 13.23 -9.42 -9.39
C LEU A 41 13.61 -10.88 -9.66
N ASN A 42 13.82 -11.63 -8.59
CA ASN A 42 14.11 -13.06 -8.63
C ASN A 42 13.18 -13.83 -7.70
N TYR A 43 11.95 -14.03 -8.13
CA TYR A 43 10.94 -14.80 -7.39
C TYR A 43 11.35 -16.27 -7.23
N GLY A 44 11.97 -16.86 -8.26
CA GLY A 44 12.39 -18.25 -8.24
C GLY A 44 13.35 -18.59 -7.08
N LEU A 45 14.18 -17.63 -6.65
CA LEU A 45 15.03 -17.84 -5.48
C LEU A 45 14.20 -17.95 -4.19
N VAL A 46 13.16 -17.13 -4.06
CA VAL A 46 12.27 -17.16 -2.89
C VAL A 46 11.46 -18.46 -2.85
N TYR A 47 10.99 -18.96 -4.01
CA TYR A 47 10.28 -20.23 -4.10
C TYR A 47 11.18 -21.40 -3.69
N LYS A 48 12.42 -21.44 -4.17
CA LYS A 48 13.41 -22.45 -3.75
C LYS A 48 13.69 -22.42 -2.25
N MET A 49 13.62 -21.24 -1.63
CA MET A 49 13.74 -21.15 -0.18
C MET A 49 12.55 -21.80 0.54
N LYS A 50 11.32 -21.55 0.05
CA LYS A 50 10.12 -22.19 0.61
C LYS A 50 10.15 -23.71 0.42
N GLU A 51 10.57 -24.20 -0.75
CA GLU A 51 10.73 -25.63 -1.02
C GLU A 51 11.77 -26.28 -0.06
N ARG A 52 12.88 -25.58 0.18
CA ARG A 52 13.97 -26.09 1.04
C ARG A 52 13.63 -26.04 2.53
N TYR A 53 12.78 -25.10 2.94
CA TYR A 53 12.39 -24.88 4.34
C TYR A 53 10.86 -24.78 4.46
N PRO A 54 10.15 -25.90 4.24
CA PRO A 54 8.70 -25.92 4.20
C PRO A 54 8.04 -25.53 5.54
N GLU A 55 8.75 -25.71 6.65
CA GLU A 55 8.31 -25.36 7.99
C GLU A 55 8.30 -23.85 8.26
N LEU A 56 9.05 -23.06 7.47
CA LEU A 56 9.11 -21.61 7.63
C LEU A 56 7.96 -20.92 6.87
N LYS A 57 7.42 -19.88 7.48
CA LYS A 57 6.49 -18.97 6.80
C LYS A 57 7.27 -17.96 5.96
N ILE A 58 7.19 -18.09 4.66
CA ILE A 58 7.85 -17.21 3.70
C ILE A 58 6.84 -16.26 3.10
N ILE A 59 7.05 -14.97 3.31
CA ILE A 59 6.24 -13.88 2.76
C ILE A 59 7.07 -13.16 1.70
N ILE A 60 6.58 -13.13 0.46
CA ILE A 60 7.30 -12.50 -0.64
C ILE A 60 6.95 -11.02 -0.76
N ASN A 61 7.94 -10.19 -1.10
CA ASN A 61 7.78 -8.77 -1.37
C ASN A 61 8.52 -8.36 -2.65
N GLY A 62 8.01 -7.35 -3.35
CA GLY A 62 8.66 -6.69 -4.47
C GLY A 62 7.93 -6.82 -5.81
N GLY A 63 7.57 -5.69 -6.44
CA GLY A 63 7.04 -5.61 -7.79
C GLY A 63 5.65 -6.22 -8.01
N ILE A 64 4.88 -6.40 -6.96
CA ILE A 64 3.53 -6.98 -7.02
C ILE A 64 2.54 -5.82 -7.10
N GLU A 65 1.80 -5.73 -8.20
CA GLU A 65 0.96 -4.58 -8.53
C GLU A 65 -0.48 -4.95 -8.88
N GLU A 66 -0.72 -6.21 -9.31
CA GLU A 66 -2.03 -6.71 -9.72
C GLU A 66 -2.49 -7.87 -8.83
N ILE A 67 -3.82 -8.10 -8.79
CA ILE A 67 -4.40 -9.19 -8.00
C ILE A 67 -3.98 -10.56 -8.54
N SER A 68 -3.77 -10.67 -9.85
CA SER A 68 -3.24 -11.85 -10.51
C SER A 68 -1.82 -12.19 -10.02
N ASP A 69 -0.99 -11.17 -9.80
CA ASP A 69 0.34 -11.35 -9.21
C ASP A 69 0.24 -11.89 -7.78
N VAL A 70 -0.66 -11.31 -6.97
CA VAL A 70 -0.91 -11.79 -5.60
C VAL A 70 -1.30 -13.25 -5.59
N LYS A 71 -2.30 -13.64 -6.40
CA LYS A 71 -2.78 -15.02 -6.52
C LYS A 71 -1.65 -15.97 -6.98
N LYS A 72 -0.87 -15.54 -7.96
CA LYS A 72 0.28 -16.31 -8.45
C LYS A 72 1.31 -16.56 -7.35
N GLN A 73 1.69 -15.52 -6.59
CA GLN A 73 2.67 -15.66 -5.52
C GLN A 73 2.17 -16.59 -4.41
N LEU A 74 0.90 -16.49 -4.01
CA LEU A 74 0.28 -17.34 -2.99
C LEU A 74 0.27 -18.83 -3.36
N GLY A 75 0.43 -19.16 -4.64
CA GLY A 75 0.63 -20.55 -5.07
C GLY A 75 2.01 -21.14 -4.74
N PHE A 76 2.98 -20.33 -4.34
CA PHE A 76 4.36 -20.75 -4.07
C PHE A 76 4.86 -20.44 -2.67
N VAL A 77 4.26 -19.47 -1.98
CA VAL A 77 4.70 -18.99 -0.65
C VAL A 77 3.50 -18.75 0.26
N ASP A 78 3.76 -18.55 1.56
CA ASP A 78 2.70 -18.46 2.58
C ASP A 78 2.03 -17.08 2.65
N GLY A 79 2.62 -16.07 2.01
CA GLY A 79 2.05 -14.73 2.04
C GLY A 79 2.70 -13.75 1.08
N VAL A 80 2.04 -12.63 0.89
CA VAL A 80 2.48 -11.55 0.00
C VAL A 80 2.48 -10.24 0.77
N MET A 81 3.59 -9.51 0.73
CA MET A 81 3.70 -8.17 1.28
C MET A 81 3.61 -7.13 0.17
N LEU A 82 2.64 -6.26 0.27
CA LEU A 82 2.44 -5.13 -0.62
C LEU A 82 2.93 -3.84 0.06
N GLY A 83 3.73 -3.06 -0.65
CA GLY A 83 4.22 -1.78 -0.14
C GLY A 83 3.70 -0.61 -0.98
N ARG A 84 4.44 -0.24 -2.01
CA ARG A 84 4.16 0.93 -2.86
C ARG A 84 2.77 0.91 -3.50
N LYS A 85 2.29 -0.27 -3.89
CA LYS A 85 0.94 -0.42 -4.47
C LYS A 85 -0.12 0.09 -3.51
N ILE A 86 -0.13 -0.35 -2.25
CA ILE A 86 -1.12 0.06 -1.26
C ILE A 86 -0.96 1.54 -0.89
N TYR A 87 0.28 2.03 -0.80
CA TYR A 87 0.53 3.45 -0.55
C TYR A 87 -0.07 4.36 -1.63
N SER A 88 0.02 3.96 -2.91
CA SER A 88 -0.51 4.73 -4.04
C SER A 88 -1.97 4.41 -4.38
N ASP A 89 -2.48 3.29 -3.89
CA ASP A 89 -3.80 2.75 -4.21
C ASP A 89 -4.39 1.95 -3.04
N PRO A 90 -4.80 2.62 -1.96
CA PRO A 90 -5.38 1.93 -0.80
C PRO A 90 -6.66 1.14 -1.12
N ALA A 91 -7.42 1.55 -2.15
CA ALA A 91 -8.63 0.85 -2.58
C ALA A 91 -8.35 -0.58 -3.07
N PHE A 92 -7.10 -0.89 -3.46
CA PHE A 92 -6.69 -2.23 -3.82
C PHE A 92 -6.86 -3.26 -2.68
N LEU A 93 -6.86 -2.80 -1.41
CA LEU A 93 -7.15 -3.67 -0.26
C LEU A 93 -8.57 -4.23 -0.29
N LEU A 94 -9.56 -3.47 -0.78
CA LEU A 94 -10.95 -3.96 -0.93
C LEU A 94 -11.02 -5.10 -1.96
N GLN A 95 -10.23 -5.00 -3.03
CA GLN A 95 -10.12 -6.08 -4.00
C GLN A 95 -9.46 -7.32 -3.41
N ILE A 96 -8.42 -7.14 -2.58
CA ILE A 96 -7.77 -8.25 -1.88
C ILE A 96 -8.74 -8.93 -0.92
N ASP A 97 -9.49 -8.17 -0.12
CA ASP A 97 -10.48 -8.72 0.81
C ASP A 97 -11.51 -9.58 0.07
N LYS A 98 -12.00 -9.09 -1.04
CA LYS A 98 -12.98 -9.82 -1.86
C LYS A 98 -12.38 -11.05 -2.53
N GLU A 99 -11.25 -10.91 -3.22
CA GLU A 99 -10.74 -11.95 -4.13
C GLU A 99 -9.80 -12.96 -3.47
N ILE A 100 -9.20 -12.62 -2.33
CA ILE A 100 -8.28 -13.51 -1.61
C ILE A 100 -8.94 -14.08 -0.36
N TYR A 101 -9.67 -13.24 0.40
CA TYR A 101 -10.27 -13.66 1.66
C TYR A 101 -11.76 -14.01 1.54
N GLY A 102 -12.39 -13.73 0.40
CA GLY A 102 -13.82 -13.98 0.18
C GLY A 102 -14.73 -13.10 1.04
N ASN A 103 -14.19 -12.03 1.60
CA ASN A 103 -14.95 -11.10 2.41
C ASN A 103 -15.65 -10.10 1.49
N ASP A 104 -16.95 -10.21 1.39
CA ASP A 104 -17.76 -9.16 0.75
C ASP A 104 -17.99 -8.04 1.77
N THR A 105 -16.92 -7.28 2.00
CA THR A 105 -17.01 -6.12 2.87
C THR A 105 -17.76 -5.03 2.11
N ASN A 106 -18.96 -4.69 2.57
CA ASN A 106 -19.69 -3.47 2.18
C ASN A 106 -18.97 -2.19 2.64
N LEU A 107 -17.64 -2.24 2.73
CA LEU A 107 -16.81 -1.08 3.01
C LEU A 107 -16.77 -0.23 1.75
N GLU A 108 -17.65 0.73 1.70
CA GLU A 108 -17.63 1.74 0.65
C GLU A 108 -16.34 2.56 0.77
N PHE A 109 -15.59 2.59 -0.32
CA PHE A 109 -14.37 3.41 -0.41
C PHE A 109 -14.66 4.88 -0.05
N SER A 110 -15.83 5.40 -0.42
CA SER A 110 -16.32 6.73 -0.07
C SER A 110 -16.38 6.96 1.43
N LYS A 111 -16.88 5.99 2.20
CA LYS A 111 -16.96 6.07 3.67
C LYS A 111 -15.57 6.06 4.31
N GLY A 112 -14.67 5.21 3.81
CA GLY A 112 -13.27 5.21 4.24
C GLY A 112 -12.58 6.55 4.01
N LEU A 113 -12.84 7.17 2.86
CA LEU A 113 -12.30 8.48 2.50
C LEU A 113 -12.89 9.60 3.37
N GLN A 114 -14.20 9.57 3.64
CA GLN A 114 -14.85 10.52 4.58
C GLN A 114 -14.28 10.40 5.99
N ASN A 115 -14.08 9.18 6.49
CA ASN A 115 -13.45 8.97 7.80
C ASN A 115 -12.02 9.50 7.84
N TYR A 116 -11.27 9.34 6.76
CA TYR A 116 -9.91 9.90 6.66
C TYR A 116 -9.89 11.43 6.65
N MET A 117 -10.83 12.07 5.96
CA MET A 117 -11.00 13.53 6.01
C MET A 117 -11.33 14.02 7.41
N THR A 118 -12.24 13.33 8.11
CA THR A 118 -12.57 13.64 9.52
C THR A 118 -11.33 13.47 10.43
N TYR A 119 -10.52 12.44 10.21
CA TYR A 119 -9.25 12.27 10.91
C TYR A 119 -8.31 13.48 10.70
N ILE A 120 -8.20 13.97 9.46
CA ILE A 120 -7.35 15.14 9.16
C ILE A 120 -7.81 16.39 9.92
N LEU A 121 -9.13 16.62 10.01
CA LEU A 121 -9.70 17.76 10.73
C LEU A 121 -9.45 17.71 12.24
N ASN A 122 -9.27 16.53 12.80
CA ASN A 122 -9.01 16.33 14.24
C ASN A 122 -7.51 16.33 14.60
N LEU A 123 -6.62 16.62 13.64
CA LEU A 123 -5.18 16.74 13.91
C LEU A 123 -4.83 18.14 14.40
N ASP A 124 -4.22 18.23 15.56
CA ASP A 124 -3.80 19.52 16.18
C ASP A 124 -2.50 20.09 15.56
N ASN A 125 -1.64 19.21 15.02
CA ASN A 125 -0.32 19.58 14.55
C ASN A 125 -0.30 19.83 13.05
N LYS A 126 0.04 21.05 12.64
CA LYS A 126 0.15 21.45 11.23
C LYS A 126 1.02 20.51 10.37
N LYS A 127 2.15 20.02 10.92
CA LYS A 127 3.04 19.11 10.19
C LYS A 127 2.36 17.79 9.89
N ASP A 128 1.55 17.30 10.80
CA ASP A 128 0.81 16.05 10.64
C ASP A 128 -0.38 16.23 9.71
N VAL A 129 -1.08 17.37 9.79
CA VAL A 129 -2.12 17.77 8.81
C VAL A 129 -1.55 17.78 7.38
N ASN A 130 -0.42 18.47 7.17
CA ASN A 130 0.20 18.54 5.84
C ASN A 130 0.66 17.18 5.32
N ARG A 131 1.16 16.31 6.20
CA ARG A 131 1.52 14.93 5.86
C ARG A 131 0.28 14.13 5.46
N ALA A 132 -0.80 14.22 6.23
CA ALA A 132 -2.06 13.53 5.96
C ALA A 132 -2.71 14.02 4.66
N ILE A 133 -2.70 15.33 4.38
CA ILE A 133 -3.15 15.89 3.10
C ILE A 133 -2.31 15.34 1.93
N THR A 134 -1.00 15.19 2.11
CA THR A 134 -0.14 14.61 1.07
C THR A 134 -0.55 13.17 0.72
N HIS A 135 -0.94 12.36 1.71
CA HIS A 135 -1.49 11.03 1.48
C HIS A 135 -2.87 11.09 0.80
N LEU A 136 -3.75 11.98 1.26
CA LEU A 136 -5.06 12.20 0.65
C LEU A 136 -4.94 12.52 -0.84
N LEU A 137 -4.02 13.40 -1.21
CA LEU A 137 -3.74 13.78 -2.60
C LEU A 137 -3.35 12.59 -3.48
N GLN A 138 -2.61 11.61 -2.95
CA GLN A 138 -2.28 10.38 -3.68
C GLN A 138 -3.54 9.53 -3.94
N ILE A 139 -4.42 9.43 -2.95
CA ILE A 139 -5.66 8.66 -3.03
C ILE A 139 -6.61 9.28 -4.07
N ILE A 140 -6.92 10.58 -3.93
CA ILE A 140 -7.90 11.27 -4.77
C ILE A 140 -7.40 11.50 -6.20
N ARG A 141 -6.09 11.37 -6.46
CA ARG A 141 -5.53 11.50 -7.81
C ARG A 141 -6.14 10.52 -8.82
N LYS A 142 -6.64 9.39 -8.34
CA LYS A 142 -7.28 8.36 -9.16
C LYS A 142 -8.79 8.55 -9.32
N ILE A 143 -9.37 9.50 -8.60
CA ILE A 143 -10.79 9.80 -8.68
C ILE A 143 -11.00 10.87 -9.77
N SER A 144 -11.97 10.65 -10.66
CA SER A 144 -12.32 11.59 -11.72
C SER A 144 -12.80 12.92 -11.14
N ASN A 145 -12.55 14.02 -11.86
CA ASN A 145 -13.02 15.36 -11.54
C ASN A 145 -12.52 15.94 -10.20
N THR A 146 -11.38 15.50 -9.69
CA THR A 146 -10.80 16.02 -8.44
C THR A 146 -9.71 17.07 -8.64
N LYS A 147 -9.58 17.65 -9.85
CA LYS A 147 -8.50 18.58 -10.18
C LYS A 147 -8.55 19.86 -9.33
N GLU A 148 -9.73 20.43 -9.12
CA GLU A 148 -9.92 21.64 -8.30
C GLU A 148 -9.63 21.36 -6.83
N ILE A 149 -10.24 20.35 -6.27
CA ILE A 149 -10.02 19.92 -4.88
C ILE A 149 -8.51 19.69 -4.60
N ARG A 150 -7.82 19.02 -5.52
CA ARG A 150 -6.36 18.83 -5.38
C ARG A 150 -5.59 20.14 -5.41
N ARG A 151 -5.99 21.11 -6.22
CA ARG A 151 -5.37 22.43 -6.27
C ARG A 151 -5.56 23.19 -4.97
N GLU A 152 -6.77 23.17 -4.42
CA GLU A 152 -7.11 23.83 -3.16
C GLU A 152 -6.37 23.20 -1.97
N LEU A 153 -6.33 21.86 -1.90
CA LEU A 153 -5.55 21.14 -0.86
C LEU A 153 -4.05 21.45 -0.95
N LEU A 154 -3.49 21.55 -2.17
CA LEU A 154 -2.09 21.93 -2.37
C LEU A 154 -1.81 23.36 -1.95
N SER A 155 -2.74 24.30 -2.19
CA SER A 155 -2.64 25.67 -1.72
C SER A 155 -2.69 25.74 -0.20
N ASN A 156 -3.59 24.99 0.44
CA ASN A 156 -3.66 24.92 1.90
C ASN A 156 -2.34 24.45 2.53
N VAL A 157 -1.70 23.42 1.95
CA VAL A 157 -0.39 22.93 2.44
C VAL A 157 0.69 24.03 2.38
N LYS A 158 0.63 24.93 1.37
CA LYS A 158 1.61 26.01 1.19
C LYS A 158 1.34 27.19 2.12
N ASP A 159 0.12 27.70 2.10
CA ASP A 159 -0.20 29.04 2.62
C ASP A 159 -1.06 29.02 3.89
N ASN A 160 -1.62 27.88 4.26
CA ASN A 160 -2.55 27.73 5.40
C ASN A 160 -3.78 28.68 5.34
N SER A 161 -4.17 29.08 4.14
CA SER A 161 -5.15 30.16 3.90
C SER A 161 -6.56 29.67 3.64
N ILE A 162 -6.79 28.36 3.52
CA ILE A 162 -8.05 27.79 3.10
C ILE A 162 -8.67 26.95 4.23
N ASN A 163 -9.96 27.07 4.41
CA ASN A 163 -10.72 26.28 5.36
C ASN A 163 -10.87 24.84 4.85
N LEU A 164 -10.15 23.89 5.48
CA LEU A 164 -10.21 22.46 5.14
C LEU A 164 -11.60 21.86 5.28
N GLU A 165 -12.41 22.33 6.24
CA GLU A 165 -13.78 21.87 6.43
C GLU A 165 -14.61 22.15 5.17
N HIS A 166 -14.51 23.36 4.64
CA HIS A 166 -15.24 23.76 3.42
C HIS A 166 -14.85 22.91 2.21
N ILE A 167 -13.55 22.65 2.02
CA ILE A 167 -13.05 21.78 0.93
C ILE A 167 -13.61 20.36 1.10
N PHE A 168 -13.58 19.83 2.32
CA PHE A 168 -14.02 18.48 2.58
C PHE A 168 -15.52 18.28 2.48
N ASP A 169 -16.31 19.28 2.86
CA ASP A 169 -17.76 19.23 2.73
C ASP A 169 -18.20 19.26 1.26
N GLY A 170 -17.63 20.13 0.46
CA GLY A 170 -17.84 20.13 -0.99
C GLY A 170 -17.45 18.78 -1.64
N PHE A 171 -16.33 18.20 -1.19
CA PHE A 171 -15.91 16.90 -1.71
C PHE A 171 -16.79 15.72 -1.27
N LYS A 172 -17.35 15.75 -0.05
CA LYS A 172 -18.32 14.74 0.40
C LYS A 172 -19.60 14.77 -0.43
N GLU A 173 -20.11 15.98 -0.77
CA GLU A 173 -21.27 16.13 -1.63
C GLU A 173 -21.03 15.54 -3.02
N ASP A 174 -19.87 15.82 -3.62
CA ASP A 174 -19.45 15.26 -4.90
C ASP A 174 -19.33 13.72 -4.86
N LEU A 175 -18.79 13.15 -3.80
CA LEU A 175 -18.67 11.70 -3.62
C LEU A 175 -20.05 11.04 -3.52
N ASN A 176 -20.97 11.62 -2.76
CA ASN A 176 -22.31 11.07 -2.58
C ASN A 176 -23.13 11.10 -3.88
N GLN A 177 -23.01 12.15 -4.67
CA GLN A 177 -23.68 12.25 -5.98
C GLN A 177 -23.18 11.19 -6.97
N LYS A 178 -21.90 10.83 -6.94
CA LYS A 178 -21.28 9.87 -7.87
C LYS A 178 -21.58 8.41 -7.51
N VAL A 179 -21.75 8.09 -6.25
CA VAL A 179 -22.13 6.73 -5.82
C VAL A 179 -23.53 6.39 -6.36
N HIS A 180 -24.44 7.34 -6.43
CA HIS A 180 -25.77 7.14 -7.02
C HIS A 180 -25.76 6.94 -8.55
N LEU A 181 -24.70 7.31 -9.25
CA LEU A 181 -24.56 7.14 -10.71
C LEU A 181 -23.92 5.81 -11.11
N GLN A 182 -23.21 5.14 -10.21
CA GLN A 182 -22.57 3.83 -10.48
C GLN A 182 -23.45 2.64 -10.07
N THR A 183 -24.59 2.88 -9.40
CA THR A 183 -25.58 1.86 -9.01
C THR A 183 -26.77 1.77 -9.97
N ARG A 184 -26.68 2.37 -11.14
CA ARG A 184 -27.61 2.19 -12.25
C ARG A 184 -26.83 1.57 -13.44
#